data_1c496cdb046d0c2bf6f71cf32f6165d1
#
_entry.id   1c496cdb046d0c2bf6f71cf32f6165d1
#
_cell.length_a   1.000
_cell.length_b   1.000
_cell.length_c   1.000
_cell.angle_alpha   90.00
_cell.angle_beta   90.00
_cell.angle_gamma   90.00
#
_symmetry.space_group_name_H-M   'P 1'
#
loop_
_entity.id
_entity.type
_entity.pdbx_description
1 polymer ?
#
loop_
_entity_poly.entity_id
_entity_poly.type
_entity_poly.pdbx_seq_one_letter_code
_entity_poly.pdbx_strand_id
1 'polypeptide(L)'
;MKKILTLLVILNMFVSISMAAESDYRKIYLDMKVPDFSYIHGIDPGQYYDNKDASYSVYPLLRLSSPLYFKTITIKPGYYDLTPREHKGKQYILFKQNGLIVHILPVYKKEIVPIDFYRTHLPKPRYTITQKIGNSLHMFVGKVFKSAKRKPLAKTYLEVEDVADNFVILIIYYNNYRYYIIVRSVRM
;
A
#
# COMPACT_ATOMS: atom_id res chain seq x y z
N MET A 1 7.97 43.61 -24.45
CA MET A 1 6.74 43.58 -23.63
C MET A 1 5.95 42.28 -23.82
N LYS A 2 5.60 41.83 -25.05
CA LYS A 2 4.81 40.59 -25.27
C LYS A 2 5.42 39.34 -24.64
N LYS A 3 6.76 39.12 -24.72
CA LYS A 3 7.44 37.96 -24.18
C LYS A 3 7.39 37.88 -22.63
N ILE A 4 7.42 39.03 -21.95
CA ILE A 4 7.33 39.12 -20.48
C ILE A 4 5.91 38.78 -20.03
N LEU A 5 4.90 39.26 -20.76
CA LEU A 5 3.49 38.97 -20.48
C LEU A 5 3.20 37.45 -20.61
N THR A 6 3.73 36.82 -21.68
CA THR A 6 3.59 35.37 -21.90
C THR A 6 4.24 34.57 -20.78
N LEU A 7 5.44 34.96 -20.32
CA LEU A 7 6.14 34.29 -19.19
C LEU A 7 5.34 34.41 -17.89
N LEU A 8 4.73 35.56 -17.63
CA LEU A 8 3.91 35.81 -16.43
C LEU A 8 2.63 34.97 -16.43
N VAL A 9 1.99 34.79 -17.60
CA VAL A 9 0.81 33.93 -17.74
C VAL A 9 1.17 32.47 -17.52
N ILE A 10 2.29 31.97 -18.07
CA ILE A 10 2.77 30.60 -17.86
C ILE A 10 3.08 30.37 -16.38
N LEU A 11 3.77 31.29 -15.71
CA LEU A 11 4.09 31.18 -14.28
C LEU A 11 2.84 31.11 -13.42
N ASN A 12 1.80 31.91 -13.71
CA ASN A 12 0.52 31.85 -13.00
C ASN A 12 -0.22 30.53 -13.22
N MET A 13 -0.15 29.92 -14.41
CA MET A 13 -0.74 28.60 -14.67
C MET A 13 -0.09 27.51 -13.81
N PHE A 14 1.24 27.51 -13.67
CA PHE A 14 1.93 26.53 -12.82
C PHE A 14 1.58 26.68 -11.34
N VAL A 15 1.49 27.90 -10.83
CA VAL A 15 1.09 28.17 -9.44
C VAL A 15 -0.35 27.69 -9.19
N SER A 16 -1.27 27.95 -10.13
CA SER A 16 -2.67 27.53 -10.00
C SER A 16 -2.84 26.00 -9.99
N ILE A 17 -2.05 25.26 -10.77
CA ILE A 17 -2.09 23.80 -10.79
C ILE A 17 -1.60 23.23 -9.46
N SER A 18 -0.53 23.78 -8.87
CA SER A 18 -0.01 23.36 -7.58
C SER A 18 -1.02 23.56 -6.46
N MET A 19 -1.65 24.72 -6.39
CA MET A 19 -2.67 25.02 -5.36
C MET A 19 -3.95 24.17 -5.51
N ALA A 20 -4.34 23.83 -6.73
CA ALA A 20 -5.51 22.97 -6.98
C ALA A 20 -5.27 21.54 -6.49
N ALA A 21 -4.07 20.98 -6.69
CA ALA A 21 -3.70 19.65 -6.19
C ALA A 21 -3.68 19.60 -4.65
N GLU A 22 -3.18 20.63 -4.00
CA GLU A 22 -3.10 20.74 -2.54
C GLU A 22 -4.48 20.81 -1.88
N SER A 23 -5.40 21.60 -2.45
CA SER A 23 -6.78 21.70 -1.96
C SER A 23 -7.54 20.36 -2.05
N ASP A 24 -7.19 19.51 -3.01
CA ASP A 24 -7.85 18.23 -3.25
C ASP A 24 -7.49 17.18 -2.16
N TYR A 25 -6.23 17.07 -1.75
CA TYR A 25 -5.83 16.15 -0.67
C TYR A 25 -6.47 16.51 0.68
N ARG A 26 -6.54 17.80 1.00
CA ARG A 26 -7.21 18.27 2.21
C ARG A 26 -8.70 17.92 2.20
N LYS A 27 -9.37 18.10 1.09
CA LYS A 27 -10.78 17.73 0.92
C LYS A 27 -10.98 16.23 1.06
N ILE A 28 -10.17 15.40 0.35
CA ILE A 28 -10.20 13.94 0.48
C ILE A 28 -10.04 13.53 1.93
N TYR A 29 -9.02 14.07 2.64
CA TYR A 29 -8.78 13.75 4.04
C TYR A 29 -9.96 14.14 4.94
N LEU A 30 -10.59 15.31 4.72
CA LEU A 30 -11.73 15.76 5.51
C LEU A 30 -12.97 14.91 5.29
N ASP A 31 -13.22 14.43 4.09
CA ASP A 31 -14.36 13.59 3.73
C ASP A 31 -14.22 12.14 4.25
N MET A 32 -13.00 11.67 4.51
CA MET A 32 -12.76 10.34 5.04
C MET A 32 -13.22 10.24 6.50
N LYS A 33 -13.83 9.11 6.84
CA LYS A 33 -14.33 8.82 8.20
C LYS A 33 -13.44 7.76 8.87
N VAL A 34 -13.27 7.90 10.18
CA VAL A 34 -12.68 6.84 11.00
C VAL A 34 -13.59 5.61 10.92
N PRO A 35 -13.05 4.40 10.69
CA PRO A 35 -13.83 3.18 10.71
C PRO A 35 -14.51 2.96 12.06
N ASP A 36 -15.78 2.58 12.04
CA ASP A 36 -16.63 2.33 13.20
C ASP A 36 -16.75 0.84 13.56
N PHE A 37 -15.86 0.02 13.04
CA PHE A 37 -15.84 -1.41 13.28
C PHE A 37 -14.45 -1.87 13.76
N SER A 38 -14.41 -3.01 14.43
CA SER A 38 -13.20 -3.70 14.86
C SER A 38 -13.33 -5.18 14.58
N TYR A 39 -12.19 -5.87 14.51
CA TYR A 39 -12.15 -7.32 14.43
C TYR A 39 -12.07 -7.93 15.82
N ILE A 40 -12.74 -9.06 16.03
CA ILE A 40 -12.76 -9.78 17.31
C ILE A 40 -11.33 -10.11 17.71
N HIS A 41 -10.95 -9.70 18.93
CA HIS A 41 -9.59 -9.86 19.48
C HIS A 41 -8.45 -9.33 18.59
N GLY A 42 -8.75 -8.39 17.64
CA GLY A 42 -7.76 -7.88 16.69
C GLY A 42 -7.29 -8.92 15.67
N ILE A 43 -7.99 -10.04 15.49
CA ILE A 43 -7.60 -11.11 14.57
C ILE A 43 -8.18 -10.86 13.19
N ASP A 44 -7.32 -10.88 12.17
CA ASP A 44 -7.73 -10.85 10.77
C ASP A 44 -8.08 -12.27 10.30
N PRO A 45 -9.36 -12.58 10.02
CA PRO A 45 -9.77 -13.92 9.62
C PRO A 45 -9.20 -14.37 8.26
N GLY A 46 -8.77 -13.42 7.42
CA GLY A 46 -8.13 -13.71 6.13
C GLY A 46 -6.65 -14.08 6.22
N GLN A 47 -5.98 -13.75 7.33
CA GLN A 47 -4.54 -13.93 7.49
C GLN A 47 -4.10 -15.39 7.35
N TYR A 48 -4.87 -16.34 7.88
CA TYR A 48 -4.58 -17.75 7.76
C TYR A 48 -4.51 -18.21 6.31
N TYR A 49 -5.49 -17.81 5.51
CA TYR A 49 -5.55 -18.20 4.09
C TYR A 49 -4.46 -17.56 3.24
N ASP A 50 -4.09 -16.32 3.56
CA ASP A 50 -3.05 -15.61 2.82
C ASP A 50 -1.65 -16.18 3.12
N ASN A 51 -1.37 -16.56 4.37
CA ASN A 51 -0.07 -17.05 4.81
C ASN A 51 0.08 -18.59 4.75
N LYS A 52 -0.99 -19.33 4.43
CA LYS A 52 -1.02 -20.79 4.50
C LYS A 52 0.16 -21.49 3.79
N ASP A 53 0.54 -20.97 2.62
CA ASP A 53 1.58 -21.56 1.77
C ASP A 53 2.86 -20.68 1.74
N ALA A 54 2.97 -19.69 2.62
CA ALA A 54 4.10 -18.77 2.71
C ALA A 54 4.95 -19.03 3.95
N SER A 55 6.26 -18.98 3.80
CA SER A 55 7.22 -19.10 4.91
C SER A 55 7.44 -17.79 5.68
N TYR A 56 6.87 -16.69 5.21
CA TYR A 56 6.97 -15.34 5.80
C TYR A 56 5.70 -14.54 5.51
N SER A 57 5.54 -13.39 6.17
CA SER A 57 4.42 -12.47 5.90
C SER A 57 4.37 -12.09 4.42
N VAL A 58 3.20 -12.25 3.81
CA VAL A 58 2.94 -11.91 2.40
C VAL A 58 2.55 -10.44 2.22
N TYR A 59 2.56 -9.67 3.29
CA TYR A 59 2.13 -8.27 3.27
C TYR A 59 3.32 -7.31 3.21
N PRO A 60 3.16 -6.11 2.64
CA PRO A 60 4.20 -5.11 2.70
C PRO A 60 4.42 -4.63 4.13
N LEU A 61 5.69 -4.48 4.50
CA LEU A 61 6.12 -4.02 5.82
C LEU A 61 6.38 -2.51 5.78
N LEU A 62 5.70 -1.76 6.63
CA LEU A 62 5.95 -0.35 6.87
C LEU A 62 6.79 -0.18 8.14
N ARG A 63 7.91 0.54 8.02
CA ARG A 63 8.70 1.02 9.16
C ARG A 63 8.43 2.52 9.36
N LEU A 64 7.92 2.89 10.51
CA LEU A 64 7.74 4.27 10.90
C LEU A 64 8.81 4.69 11.91
N SER A 65 9.51 5.78 11.63
CA SER A 65 10.45 6.42 12.54
C SER A 65 9.80 7.53 13.40
N SER A 66 8.71 8.12 12.89
CA SER A 66 7.91 9.17 13.52
C SER A 66 6.43 8.82 13.47
N PRO A 67 5.60 9.39 14.36
CA PRO A 67 4.18 9.10 14.38
C PRO A 67 3.48 9.65 13.14
N LEU A 68 2.43 8.95 12.70
CA LEU A 68 1.48 9.42 11.69
C LEU A 68 0.08 9.57 12.33
N TYR A 69 -0.73 10.45 11.76
CA TYR A 69 -2.02 10.80 12.31
C TYR A 69 -3.13 10.65 11.25
N PHE A 70 -4.22 10.01 11.64
CA PHE A 70 -5.43 9.98 10.84
C PHE A 70 -6.63 10.33 11.73
N LYS A 71 -7.14 11.56 11.60
CA LYS A 71 -8.21 12.08 12.47
C LYS A 71 -7.81 11.91 13.96
N THR A 72 -8.56 11.09 14.69
CA THR A 72 -8.32 10.77 16.11
C THR A 72 -7.32 9.63 16.33
N ILE A 73 -6.93 8.92 15.27
CA ILE A 73 -6.00 7.79 15.34
C ILE A 73 -4.56 8.31 15.31
N THR A 74 -3.74 7.85 16.24
CA THR A 74 -2.29 8.06 16.25
C THR A 74 -1.58 6.74 15.99
N ILE A 75 -0.86 6.66 14.88
CA ILE A 75 -0.03 5.51 14.51
C ILE A 75 1.37 5.78 15.06
N LYS A 76 1.77 5.04 16.09
CA LYS A 76 3.05 5.24 16.77
C LYS A 76 4.22 4.77 15.89
N PRO A 77 5.48 5.22 16.15
CA PRO A 77 6.65 4.63 15.51
C PRO A 77 6.72 3.12 15.75
N GLY A 78 7.17 2.37 14.73
CA GLY A 78 7.22 0.91 14.81
C GLY A 78 7.18 0.24 13.44
N TYR A 79 6.98 -1.08 13.45
CA TYR A 79 6.86 -1.91 12.26
C TYR A 79 5.42 -2.41 12.13
N TYR A 80 4.87 -2.31 10.93
CA TYR A 80 3.49 -2.67 10.65
C TYR A 80 3.38 -3.49 9.37
N ASP A 81 2.74 -4.65 9.42
CA ASP A 81 2.26 -5.35 8.25
C ASP A 81 0.98 -4.67 7.74
N LEU A 82 0.97 -4.27 6.47
CA LEU A 82 -0.15 -3.56 5.85
C LEU A 82 -1.00 -4.52 5.04
N THR A 83 -2.19 -4.82 5.52
CA THR A 83 -3.08 -5.82 4.91
C THR A 83 -4.32 -5.17 4.32
N PRO A 84 -4.52 -5.22 2.99
CA PRO A 84 -5.77 -4.77 2.37
C PRO A 84 -6.93 -5.71 2.72
N ARG A 85 -8.05 -5.14 3.14
CA ARG A 85 -9.31 -5.88 3.38
C ARG A 85 -10.51 -5.06 2.92
N GLU A 86 -11.54 -5.80 2.52
CA GLU A 86 -12.84 -5.22 2.20
C GLU A 86 -13.81 -5.48 3.35
N HIS A 87 -14.57 -4.45 3.71
CA HIS A 87 -15.67 -4.54 4.67
C HIS A 87 -16.86 -3.75 4.16
N LYS A 88 -18.02 -4.41 4.00
CA LYS A 88 -19.27 -3.79 3.49
C LYS A 88 -19.07 -2.98 2.19
N GLY A 89 -18.32 -3.54 1.22
CA GLY A 89 -18.06 -2.91 -0.09
C GLY A 89 -17.02 -1.78 -0.07
N LYS A 90 -16.43 -1.46 1.08
CA LYS A 90 -15.37 -0.44 1.20
C LYS A 90 -14.02 -1.09 1.47
N GLN A 91 -12.96 -0.47 0.95
CA GLN A 91 -11.59 -0.97 1.12
C GLN A 91 -10.93 -0.30 2.33
N TYR A 92 -10.17 -1.09 3.08
CA TYR A 92 -9.42 -0.66 4.25
C TYR A 92 -8.03 -1.27 4.26
N ILE A 93 -7.10 -0.60 4.91
CA ILE A 93 -5.78 -1.15 5.24
C ILE A 93 -5.75 -1.42 6.73
N LEU A 94 -5.49 -2.67 7.08
CA LEU A 94 -5.24 -3.10 8.45
C LEU A 94 -3.75 -2.92 8.75
N PHE A 95 -3.43 -2.15 9.77
CA PHE A 95 -2.10 -2.04 10.33
C PHE A 95 -1.96 -3.10 11.41
N LYS A 96 -1.06 -4.05 11.21
CA LYS A 96 -0.86 -5.17 12.14
C LYS A 96 0.51 -5.12 12.78
N GLN A 97 0.56 -5.44 14.07
CA GLN A 97 1.78 -5.70 14.82
C GLN A 97 1.66 -7.06 15.48
N ASN A 98 2.69 -7.89 15.37
CA ASN A 98 2.70 -9.25 15.93
C ASN A 98 1.46 -10.08 15.52
N GLY A 99 0.98 -9.89 14.29
CA GLY A 99 -0.20 -10.59 13.77
C GLY A 99 -1.55 -10.02 14.21
N LEU A 100 -1.59 -9.04 15.12
CA LEU A 100 -2.82 -8.41 15.60
C LEU A 100 -3.06 -7.06 14.93
N ILE A 101 -4.31 -6.76 14.64
CA ILE A 101 -4.73 -5.48 14.08
C ILE A 101 -4.69 -4.42 15.18
N VAL A 102 -3.90 -3.37 14.97
CA VAL A 102 -3.79 -2.25 15.90
C VAL A 102 -4.49 -1.00 15.38
N HIS A 103 -4.57 -0.81 14.04
CA HIS A 103 -5.31 0.28 13.42
C HIS A 103 -5.98 -0.19 12.13
N ILE A 104 -7.10 0.45 11.77
CA ILE A 104 -7.82 0.26 10.52
C ILE A 104 -7.97 1.62 9.87
N LEU A 105 -7.44 1.79 8.65
CA LEU A 105 -7.53 3.04 7.91
C LEU A 105 -8.32 2.84 6.62
N PRO A 106 -9.18 3.79 6.25
CA PRO A 106 -9.92 3.72 4.99
C PRO A 106 -9.01 4.01 3.79
N VAL A 107 -9.29 3.33 2.69
CA VAL A 107 -8.66 3.56 1.38
C VAL A 107 -9.50 4.60 0.63
N TYR A 108 -8.89 5.69 0.16
CA TYR A 108 -9.60 6.68 -0.63
C TYR A 108 -9.57 6.39 -2.13
N LYS A 109 -8.58 5.60 -2.59
CA LYS A 109 -8.44 5.24 -4.00
C LYS A 109 -7.86 3.84 -4.14
N LYS A 110 -8.41 3.05 -5.08
CA LYS A 110 -7.90 1.72 -5.46
C LYS A 110 -7.72 1.68 -6.95
N GLU A 111 -6.59 1.20 -7.41
CA GLU A 111 -6.26 1.10 -8.84
C GLU A 111 -5.62 -0.24 -9.16
N ILE A 112 -5.64 -0.60 -10.45
CA ILE A 112 -4.91 -1.76 -10.95
C ILE A 112 -3.44 -1.38 -11.13
N VAL A 113 -2.54 -2.24 -10.66
CA VAL A 113 -1.10 -2.07 -10.85
C VAL A 113 -0.73 -2.26 -12.32
N PRO A 114 0.06 -1.36 -12.94
CA PRO A 114 0.56 -1.54 -14.28
C PRO A 114 1.30 -2.87 -14.45
N ILE A 115 1.12 -3.55 -15.59
CA ILE A 115 1.62 -4.91 -15.84
C ILE A 115 3.14 -5.03 -15.59
N ASP A 116 3.90 -4.00 -15.96
CA ASP A 116 5.36 -3.99 -15.86
C ASP A 116 5.90 -3.47 -14.53
N PHE A 117 5.05 -2.97 -13.65
CA PHE A 117 5.45 -2.32 -12.40
C PHE A 117 6.39 -3.20 -11.56
N TYR A 118 5.97 -4.40 -11.24
CA TYR A 118 6.76 -5.30 -10.40
C TYR A 118 8.04 -5.80 -11.08
N ARG A 119 8.08 -5.82 -12.42
CA ARG A 119 9.28 -6.17 -13.16
C ARG A 119 10.37 -5.11 -13.04
N THR A 120 9.94 -3.86 -12.88
CA THR A 120 10.84 -2.69 -12.81
C THR A 120 11.29 -2.40 -11.38
N HIS A 121 10.37 -2.55 -10.39
CA HIS A 121 10.59 -2.11 -9.01
C HIS A 121 11.04 -3.24 -8.07
N LEU A 122 10.70 -4.50 -8.37
CA LEU A 122 11.16 -5.60 -7.54
C LEU A 122 12.53 -6.14 -8.00
N PRO A 123 13.44 -6.47 -7.07
CA PRO A 123 14.69 -7.09 -7.41
C PRO A 123 14.46 -8.44 -8.10
N LYS A 124 15.17 -8.69 -9.19
CA LYS A 124 15.12 -9.99 -9.87
C LYS A 124 15.76 -11.04 -8.98
N PRO A 125 15.07 -12.14 -8.64
CA PRO A 125 15.64 -13.19 -7.80
C PRO A 125 16.85 -13.80 -8.51
N ARG A 126 17.99 -13.81 -7.82
CA ARG A 126 19.21 -14.47 -8.31
C ARG A 126 19.18 -15.93 -7.85
N TYR A 127 18.78 -16.82 -8.75
CA TYR A 127 18.79 -18.26 -8.46
C TYR A 127 20.17 -18.86 -8.76
N THR A 128 20.67 -19.69 -7.84
CA THR A 128 21.82 -20.58 -8.11
C THR A 128 21.39 -21.68 -9.09
N ILE A 129 22.35 -22.34 -9.72
CA ILE A 129 22.08 -23.41 -10.70
C ILE A 129 21.22 -24.52 -10.08
N THR A 130 21.54 -24.92 -8.86
CA THR A 130 20.79 -25.93 -8.09
C THR A 130 19.33 -25.50 -7.81
N GLN A 131 19.11 -24.23 -7.47
CA GLN A 131 17.77 -23.68 -7.29
C GLN A 131 16.98 -23.61 -8.60
N LYS A 132 17.62 -23.30 -9.72
CA LYS A 132 16.97 -23.33 -11.05
C LYS A 132 16.50 -24.73 -11.41
N ILE A 133 17.35 -25.75 -11.21
CA ILE A 133 17.01 -27.16 -11.45
C ILE A 133 15.86 -27.58 -10.53
N GLY A 134 15.94 -27.29 -9.22
CA GLY A 134 14.89 -27.61 -8.25
C GLY A 134 13.56 -26.94 -8.60
N ASN A 135 13.56 -25.69 -9.00
CA ASN A 135 12.35 -24.96 -9.42
C ASN A 135 11.75 -25.55 -10.71
N SER A 136 12.57 -25.95 -11.67
CA SER A 136 12.10 -26.62 -12.90
C SER A 136 11.44 -27.96 -12.59
N LEU A 137 12.04 -28.75 -11.69
CA LEU A 137 11.49 -30.03 -11.26
C LEU A 137 10.14 -29.83 -10.53
N HIS A 138 10.05 -28.85 -9.63
CA HIS A 138 8.81 -28.51 -8.93
C HIS A 138 7.71 -28.01 -9.88
N MET A 139 8.07 -27.24 -10.92
CA MET A 139 7.10 -26.83 -11.93
C MET A 139 6.58 -28.02 -12.74
N PHE A 140 7.45 -28.98 -13.07
CA PHE A 140 7.06 -30.20 -13.78
C PHE A 140 6.12 -31.07 -12.92
N VAL A 141 6.50 -31.35 -11.68
CA VAL A 141 5.67 -32.11 -10.72
C VAL A 141 4.34 -31.40 -10.47
N GLY A 142 4.31 -30.07 -10.36
CA GLY A 142 3.07 -29.29 -10.18
C GLY A 142 2.16 -29.27 -11.41
N LYS A 143 2.68 -29.57 -12.62
CA LYS A 143 1.84 -29.81 -13.82
C LYS A 143 1.15 -31.17 -13.79
N VAL A 144 1.81 -32.18 -13.25
CA VAL A 144 1.29 -33.56 -13.17
C VAL A 144 0.34 -33.70 -11.95
N PHE A 145 0.77 -33.19 -10.80
CA PHE A 145 0.00 -33.27 -9.55
C PHE A 145 -0.50 -31.90 -9.12
N LYS A 146 -1.80 -31.63 -9.28
CA LYS A 146 -2.43 -30.34 -8.91
C LYS A 146 -2.19 -29.96 -7.42
N SER A 147 -2.10 -30.95 -6.55
CA SER A 147 -1.81 -30.76 -5.11
C SER A 147 -0.40 -30.25 -4.83
N ALA A 148 0.56 -30.50 -5.70
CA ALA A 148 1.95 -30.05 -5.58
C ALA A 148 2.17 -28.66 -6.20
N LYS A 149 1.14 -28.05 -6.81
CA LYS A 149 1.24 -26.73 -7.43
C LYS A 149 1.35 -25.65 -6.36
N ARG A 150 2.53 -25.09 -6.20
CA ARG A 150 2.72 -23.91 -5.32
C ARG A 150 1.98 -22.70 -5.89
N LYS A 151 1.24 -22.01 -5.04
CA LYS A 151 0.70 -20.70 -5.40
C LYS A 151 1.85 -19.72 -5.56
N PRO A 152 1.81 -18.83 -6.57
CA PRO A 152 2.80 -17.77 -6.66
C PRO A 152 2.72 -16.90 -5.40
N LEU A 153 3.88 -16.51 -4.87
CA LEU A 153 3.94 -15.57 -3.74
C LEU A 153 3.28 -14.24 -4.13
N ALA A 154 2.60 -13.64 -3.17
CA ALA A 154 2.03 -12.32 -3.33
C ALA A 154 3.14 -11.31 -3.70
N LYS A 155 2.89 -10.51 -4.72
CA LYS A 155 3.77 -9.41 -5.09
C LYS A 155 3.35 -8.20 -4.27
N THR A 156 4.29 -7.66 -3.51
CA THR A 156 4.04 -6.53 -2.62
C THR A 156 5.10 -5.46 -2.81
N TYR A 157 4.68 -4.21 -2.68
CA TYR A 157 5.56 -3.05 -2.69
C TYR A 157 4.90 -1.93 -1.88
N LEU A 158 5.68 -1.00 -1.37
CA LEU A 158 5.19 0.14 -0.60
C LEU A 158 5.91 1.40 -1.06
N GLU A 159 5.14 2.42 -1.36
CA GLU A 159 5.64 3.78 -1.59
C GLU A 159 5.09 4.71 -0.53
N VAL A 160 5.89 5.70 -0.17
CA VAL A 160 5.53 6.76 0.77
C VAL A 160 5.81 8.07 0.06
N GLU A 161 4.78 8.87 -0.14
CA GLU A 161 4.88 10.17 -0.79
C GLU A 161 4.54 11.27 0.22
N ASP A 162 5.49 12.16 0.46
CA ASP A 162 5.23 13.38 1.18
C ASP A 162 4.59 14.39 0.23
N VAL A 163 3.42 14.90 0.59
CA VAL A 163 2.71 15.92 -0.16
C VAL A 163 2.58 17.20 0.67
N ALA A 164 2.12 18.28 0.04
CA ALA A 164 1.97 19.55 0.72
C ALA A 164 1.13 19.46 2.00
N ASP A 165 1.18 20.46 2.88
CA ASP A 165 0.39 20.59 4.12
C ASP A 165 0.58 19.45 5.14
N ASN A 166 1.76 18.84 5.21
CA ASN A 166 2.07 17.72 6.11
C ASN A 166 1.20 16.48 5.87
N PHE A 167 0.61 16.32 4.69
CA PHE A 167 -0.01 15.08 4.28
C PHE A 167 1.04 14.09 3.78
N VAL A 168 0.81 12.83 4.07
CA VAL A 168 1.60 11.69 3.62
C VAL A 168 0.66 10.71 2.96
N ILE A 169 0.98 10.28 1.74
CA ILE A 169 0.25 9.24 1.04
C ILE A 169 1.05 7.95 1.14
N LEU A 170 0.41 6.92 1.66
CA LEU A 170 0.95 5.56 1.61
C LEU A 170 0.28 4.82 0.46
N ILE A 171 1.08 4.33 -0.48
CA ILE A 171 0.63 3.55 -1.64
C ILE A 171 1.03 2.11 -1.41
N ILE A 172 0.05 1.28 -1.10
CA ILE A 172 0.23 -0.12 -0.75
C ILE A 172 -0.07 -0.98 -1.98
N TYR A 173 0.94 -1.61 -2.54
CA TYR A 173 0.80 -2.54 -3.64
C TYR A 173 0.65 -3.96 -3.10
N TYR A 174 -0.43 -4.61 -3.47
CA TYR A 174 -0.69 -5.99 -3.11
C TYR A 174 -1.30 -6.76 -4.29
N ASN A 175 -0.54 -7.67 -4.86
CA ASN A 175 -0.89 -8.41 -6.07
C ASN A 175 -1.20 -7.47 -7.25
N ASN A 176 -2.44 -7.51 -7.75
CA ASN A 176 -2.86 -6.75 -8.94
C ASN A 176 -3.38 -5.36 -8.62
N TYR A 177 -3.43 -4.97 -7.34
CA TYR A 177 -4.02 -3.70 -6.93
C TYR A 177 -3.04 -2.85 -6.13
N ARG A 178 -3.19 -1.54 -6.24
CA ARG A 178 -2.58 -0.55 -5.37
C ARG A 178 -3.66 0.23 -4.64
N TYR A 179 -3.41 0.47 -3.37
CA TYR A 179 -4.35 1.08 -2.45
C TYR A 179 -3.71 2.34 -1.88
N TYR A 180 -4.46 3.43 -1.86
CA TYR A 180 -3.99 4.72 -1.41
C TYR A 180 -4.67 5.08 -0.10
N ILE A 181 -3.88 5.39 0.91
CA ILE A 181 -4.34 5.98 2.16
C ILE A 181 -3.64 7.32 2.37
N ILE A 182 -4.34 8.26 2.98
CA ILE A 182 -3.81 9.58 3.30
C ILE A 182 -3.79 9.76 4.81
N VAL A 183 -2.65 10.19 5.32
CA VAL A 183 -2.40 10.46 6.74
C VAL A 183 -1.67 11.79 6.89
N ARG A 184 -1.40 12.21 8.10
CA ARG A 184 -0.61 13.42 8.36
C ARG A 184 0.65 13.09 9.17
N SER A 185 1.72 13.83 8.91
CA SER A 185 2.95 13.78 9.70
C SER A 185 2.88 14.63 10.98
N VAL A 186 1.91 15.56 11.06
CA VAL A 186 1.71 16.45 12.21
C VAL A 186 0.25 16.35 12.68
N ARG A 187 0.05 16.35 13.99
CA ARG A 187 -1.29 16.36 14.62
C ARG A 187 -1.95 17.72 14.41
N MET A 188 -3.22 17.74 14.05
CA MET A 188 -4.04 18.97 14.06
C MET A 188 -4.49 19.30 15.47
#